data_f88e6edd42b5dc0d62011cf3f2366cce
#
_entry.id   f88e6edd42b5dc0d62011cf3f2366cce
#
_cell.length_a   1.000
_cell.length_b   1.000
_cell.length_c   1.000
_cell.angle_alpha   90.00
_cell.angle_beta   90.00
_cell.angle_gamma   90.00
#
_symmetry.space_group_name_H-M   'P 1'
#
loop_
_entity.id
_entity.type
_entity.pdbx_description
1 polymer ?
#
loop_
_entity_poly.entity_id
_entity_poly.type
_entity_poly.pdbx_seq_one_letter_code
_entity_poly.pdbx_strand_id
1 'polypeptide(L)'
;MLNIDGNQLTGKQRQVVLLLQQRAALQIPQGSQVPSLHLFCQQHDLDFNFVKGFLLGGTLDESVEAQEIPNETWVLTSKGESGEVIGFLLAEKLLQGINQLELLQIQLGLAFRLHYGALRKENAVNMITQAGAKVVEVLDASVLENFRRRQAALQDLTSADSADRHWLAEQGLIMQSGEVDYALAIAPTLQNWDIKPLITTLTSDLLISGKWQDVELKPYNIHDDVPDIAYGRATLLTQCIQRIRDIFLGMGFDEMSGCIVESAFWNFDVLFTPQDHPAREIQDTFYLANPRTVPLPDRQLVEQVKQIHEQSYGDEWTEAEASKAILRAHTTPSTARRLYQAKGQNGKYFSIDKVFRNENVDRTHLAEFHQIEGVVIGELLSVRTLIGYLTYFYEQLGFQQLKFKPTYNPYTEPSLEVYAYHPPSQKYLEVGNSGLFRPEMLEPLGCGGKSTIAWGLGLERIAMILYDVDKLSNLVGPDISLHSP
;
A
#
# COMPACT_ATOMS: atom_id res chain seq x y z
N MET A 1 -1.96 -7.74 55.12
CA MET A 1 -0.62 -7.37 54.65
C MET A 1 -0.13 -8.50 53.73
N LEU A 2 -0.26 -8.31 52.44
CA LEU A 2 0.35 -9.19 51.45
C LEU A 2 1.74 -8.61 51.20
N ASN A 3 2.76 -9.23 51.82
CA ASN A 3 4.16 -8.99 51.53
C ASN A 3 4.37 -9.44 50.07
N ILE A 4 4.29 -8.53 49.11
CA ILE A 4 4.57 -8.83 47.72
C ILE A 4 6.07 -8.81 47.57
N ASP A 5 6.65 -10.03 47.45
CA ASP A 5 8.02 -10.22 47.04
C ASP A 5 8.19 -9.68 45.63
N GLY A 6 9.27 -8.95 45.35
CA GLY A 6 9.55 -8.36 44.02
C GLY A 6 9.46 -9.36 42.86
N ASN A 7 9.58 -10.68 43.17
CA ASN A 7 9.40 -11.78 42.22
C ASN A 7 7.97 -12.01 41.73
N GLN A 8 6.96 -11.39 42.35
CA GLN A 8 5.55 -11.50 41.98
C GLN A 8 5.08 -10.38 41.04
N LEU A 9 5.93 -9.38 40.77
CA LEU A 9 5.60 -8.27 39.91
C LEU A 9 5.65 -8.65 38.44
N THR A 10 4.66 -8.19 37.67
CA THR A 10 4.67 -8.30 36.20
C THR A 10 5.80 -7.46 35.57
N GLY A 11 6.15 -7.74 34.33
CA GLY A 11 7.21 -6.98 33.64
C GLY A 11 6.99 -5.47 33.61
N LYS A 12 5.73 -5.01 33.40
CA LYS A 12 5.38 -3.58 33.42
C LYS A 12 5.47 -2.99 34.82
N GLN A 13 5.03 -3.72 35.84
CA GLN A 13 5.13 -3.29 37.24
C GLN A 13 6.58 -3.17 37.70
N ARG A 14 7.44 -4.14 37.35
CA ARG A 14 8.90 -4.07 37.58
C ARG A 14 9.53 -2.85 36.93
N GLN A 15 9.16 -2.56 35.70
CA GLN A 15 9.65 -1.37 34.99
C GLN A 15 9.31 -0.07 35.75
N VAL A 16 8.09 0.05 36.24
CA VAL A 16 7.66 1.22 37.04
C VAL A 16 8.50 1.32 38.32
N VAL A 17 8.69 0.23 39.04
CA VAL A 17 9.49 0.23 40.30
C VAL A 17 10.95 0.59 40.02
N LEU A 18 11.56 0.03 38.98
CA LEU A 18 12.94 0.36 38.59
C LEU A 18 13.11 1.84 38.23
N LEU A 19 12.16 2.43 37.52
CA LEU A 19 12.18 3.86 37.21
C LEU A 19 12.02 4.74 38.47
N LEU A 20 11.19 4.32 39.44
CA LEU A 20 11.08 4.99 40.73
C LEU A 20 12.36 4.88 41.56
N GLN A 21 13.01 3.70 41.56
CA GLN A 21 14.31 3.48 42.23
C GLN A 21 15.42 4.35 41.61
N GLN A 22 15.48 4.47 40.28
CA GLN A 22 16.43 5.36 39.60
C GLN A 22 16.28 6.82 39.98
N ARG A 23 15.04 7.31 40.12
CA ARG A 23 14.79 8.67 40.62
C ARG A 23 15.23 8.86 42.08
N ALA A 24 15.01 7.85 42.92
CA ALA A 24 15.43 7.88 44.31
C ALA A 24 16.96 7.92 44.46
N ALA A 25 17.70 7.28 43.56
CA ALA A 25 19.16 7.27 43.55
C ALA A 25 19.81 8.64 43.16
N LEU A 26 19.08 9.57 42.57
CA LEU A 26 19.52 10.89 42.17
C LEU A 26 19.46 11.90 43.35
N GLN A 27 19.95 11.54 44.54
CA GLN A 27 20.19 12.42 45.74
C GLN A 27 19.26 13.64 45.88
N ILE A 28 17.98 13.41 46.15
CA ILE A 28 17.09 14.46 46.66
C ILE A 28 16.96 14.20 48.18
N PRO A 29 17.35 15.18 49.04
CA PRO A 29 17.25 14.97 50.48
C PRO A 29 15.81 14.81 50.94
N GLN A 30 15.52 13.76 51.67
CA GLN A 30 14.27 13.43 52.31
C GLN A 30 13.11 13.09 51.34
N GLY A 31 13.00 11.83 51.02
CA GLY A 31 11.86 11.26 50.27
C GLY A 31 11.88 11.64 48.80
N SER A 32 12.12 10.70 47.91
CA SER A 32 12.01 10.95 46.48
C SER A 32 10.56 11.31 46.13
N GLN A 33 10.34 12.53 45.69
CA GLN A 33 9.02 13.00 45.29
C GLN A 33 8.87 12.91 43.78
N VAL A 34 7.77 12.36 43.32
CA VAL A 34 7.28 12.52 41.96
C VAL A 34 6.18 13.58 42.02
N PRO A 35 6.47 14.81 41.63
CA PRO A 35 5.55 15.95 41.85
C PRO A 35 4.28 15.85 41.00
N SER A 36 4.28 15.04 39.95
CA SER A 36 3.14 14.76 39.07
C SER A 36 3.28 13.37 38.50
N LEU A 37 2.31 12.51 38.78
CA LEU A 37 2.25 11.17 38.24
C LEU A 37 2.01 11.20 36.71
N HIS A 38 1.20 12.15 36.27
CA HIS A 38 0.91 12.33 34.85
C HIS A 38 2.18 12.68 34.08
N LEU A 39 2.96 13.64 34.57
CA LEU A 39 4.23 14.02 33.97
C LEU A 39 5.27 12.89 34.01
N PHE A 40 5.31 12.12 35.08
CA PHE A 40 6.15 10.93 35.19
C PHE A 40 5.82 9.89 34.12
N CYS A 41 4.53 9.58 33.94
CA CYS A 41 4.08 8.64 32.93
C CYS A 41 4.41 9.12 31.52
N GLN A 42 4.22 10.40 31.24
CA GLN A 42 4.54 10.99 29.93
C GLN A 42 6.05 10.95 29.64
N GLN A 43 6.90 11.24 30.62
CA GLN A 43 8.37 11.21 30.45
C GLN A 43 8.93 9.82 30.17
N HIS A 44 8.24 8.77 30.62
CA HIS A 44 8.69 7.38 30.50
C HIS A 44 7.82 6.51 29.58
N ASP A 45 6.93 7.14 28.80
CA ASP A 45 6.01 6.45 27.90
C ASP A 45 5.20 5.34 28.58
N LEU A 46 4.60 5.68 29.72
CA LEU A 46 3.81 4.76 30.54
C LEU A 46 2.32 5.13 30.52
N ASP A 47 1.47 4.11 30.53
CA ASP A 47 0.02 4.31 30.67
C ASP A 47 -0.34 4.80 32.08
N PHE A 48 -0.95 5.99 32.15
CA PHE A 48 -1.29 6.63 33.43
C PHE A 48 -2.24 5.80 34.27
N ASN A 49 -3.29 5.23 33.67
CA ASN A 49 -4.28 4.45 34.43
C ASN A 49 -3.70 3.16 34.96
N PHE A 50 -2.81 2.51 34.20
CA PHE A 50 -2.08 1.34 34.64
C PHE A 50 -1.16 1.68 35.83
N VAL A 51 -0.35 2.74 35.73
CA VAL A 51 0.60 3.14 36.78
C VAL A 51 -0.16 3.60 38.03
N LYS A 52 -1.21 4.41 37.88
CA LYS A 52 -2.10 4.82 38.94
C LYS A 52 -2.72 3.60 39.68
N GLY A 53 -3.31 2.66 38.94
CA GLY A 53 -3.89 1.44 39.51
C GLY A 53 -2.87 0.58 40.23
N PHE A 54 -1.63 0.48 39.74
CA PHE A 54 -0.56 -0.27 40.37
C PHE A 54 -0.07 0.41 41.66
N LEU A 55 0.18 1.72 41.64
CA LEU A 55 0.77 2.45 42.77
C LEU A 55 -0.25 2.74 43.88
N LEU A 56 -1.50 3.02 43.53
CA LEU A 56 -2.57 3.38 44.47
C LEU A 56 -3.52 2.22 44.80
N GLY A 57 -3.40 1.10 44.13
CA GLY A 57 -4.26 -0.09 44.30
C GLY A 57 -3.88 -1.01 45.45
N GLY A 58 -3.10 -0.53 46.45
CA GLY A 58 -2.70 -1.31 47.61
C GLY A 58 -1.62 -2.33 47.42
N THR A 59 -1.00 -2.38 46.22
CA THR A 59 0.06 -3.34 45.88
C THR A 59 1.41 -2.96 46.53
N LEU A 60 1.62 -1.67 46.80
CA LEU A 60 2.83 -1.09 47.36
C LEU A 60 2.56 -0.34 48.66
N ASP A 61 1.56 -0.80 49.43
CA ASP A 61 1.19 -0.23 50.76
C ASP A 61 2.47 0.04 51.61
N GLU A 62 2.57 1.21 52.20
CA GLU A 62 3.71 1.72 52.98
C GLU A 62 4.97 2.11 52.16
N SER A 63 5.06 1.79 50.88
CA SER A 63 6.25 2.15 50.05
C SER A 63 6.03 3.40 49.19
N VAL A 64 4.78 3.79 48.98
CA VAL A 64 4.42 4.97 48.17
C VAL A 64 3.24 5.69 48.84
N GLU A 65 3.43 6.95 49.23
CA GLU A 65 2.39 7.84 49.67
C GLU A 65 1.96 8.73 48.48
N ALA A 66 0.66 8.86 48.26
CA ALA A 66 0.08 9.66 47.17
C ALA A 66 -0.76 10.80 47.72
N GLN A 67 -0.54 11.99 47.23
CA GLN A 67 -1.36 13.18 47.50
C GLN A 67 -2.02 13.62 46.20
N GLU A 68 -3.36 13.74 46.22
CA GLU A 68 -4.12 14.33 45.12
C GLU A 68 -3.74 15.79 44.92
N ILE A 69 -3.44 16.14 43.68
CA ILE A 69 -3.15 17.51 43.23
C ILE A 69 -4.13 17.88 42.11
N PRO A 70 -4.57 19.16 42.08
CA PRO A 70 -5.38 19.61 40.95
C PRO A 70 -4.60 19.42 39.65
N ASN A 71 -5.21 18.75 38.69
CA ASN A 71 -4.64 18.63 37.36
C ASN A 71 -4.95 19.91 36.59
N GLU A 72 -3.96 20.77 36.43
CA GLU A 72 -4.06 21.98 35.60
C GLU A 72 -3.86 21.69 34.09
N THR A 73 -3.97 20.45 33.67
CA THR A 73 -3.80 20.07 32.28
C THR A 73 -5.00 20.54 31.44
N TRP A 74 -4.71 21.28 30.40
CA TRP A 74 -5.72 21.74 29.44
C TRP A 74 -5.73 20.81 28.24
N VAL A 75 -6.91 20.49 27.73
CA VAL A 75 -7.12 19.62 26.58
C VAL A 75 -7.97 20.34 25.54
N LEU A 76 -7.75 20.01 24.27
CA LEU A 76 -8.58 20.50 23.17
C LEU A 76 -9.98 19.91 23.28
N THR A 77 -10.99 20.76 23.08
CA THR A 77 -12.36 20.28 22.86
C THR A 77 -12.52 19.82 21.40
N SER A 78 -13.60 19.12 21.11
CA SER A 78 -13.93 18.76 19.71
C SER A 78 -13.98 19.99 18.79
N LYS A 79 -14.33 21.15 19.31
CA LYS A 79 -14.32 22.43 18.62
C LYS A 79 -12.90 22.93 18.38
N GLY A 80 -12.00 22.76 19.36
CA GLY A 80 -10.57 23.09 19.21
C GLY A 80 -9.86 22.13 18.27
N GLU A 81 -10.16 20.84 18.32
CA GLU A 81 -9.62 19.81 17.41
C GLU A 81 -10.08 19.98 15.96
N SER A 82 -11.34 20.37 15.75
CA SER A 82 -11.90 20.61 14.41
C SER A 82 -11.29 21.84 13.73
N GLY A 83 -10.50 22.63 14.46
CA GLY A 83 -9.83 23.83 13.94
C GLY A 83 -10.83 24.85 13.38
N GLU A 84 -11.94 25.12 14.10
CA GLU A 84 -12.90 26.16 13.74
C GLU A 84 -12.27 27.57 13.83
N VAL A 85 -11.26 27.78 12.99
CA VAL A 85 -10.49 29.02 12.86
C VAL A 85 -11.42 30.22 12.61
N ILE A 86 -12.57 29.98 11.97
CA ILE A 86 -13.57 31.04 11.70
C ILE A 86 -14.22 31.50 13.01
N GLY A 87 -14.63 30.59 13.89
CA GLY A 87 -15.17 30.97 15.19
C GLY A 87 -14.15 31.77 16.01
N PHE A 88 -12.90 31.39 15.93
CA PHE A 88 -11.79 32.10 16.54
C PHE A 88 -11.58 33.50 15.93
N LEU A 89 -11.57 33.63 14.61
CA LEU A 89 -11.41 34.91 13.91
C LEU A 89 -12.59 35.86 14.17
N LEU A 90 -13.82 35.33 14.26
CA LEU A 90 -15.01 36.10 14.60
C LEU A 90 -14.99 36.56 16.07
N ALA A 91 -14.56 35.71 16.99
CA ALA A 91 -14.46 36.02 18.40
C ALA A 91 -13.43 37.14 18.67
N GLU A 92 -12.31 37.14 17.93
CA GLU A 92 -11.30 38.23 17.99
C GLU A 92 -11.73 39.49 17.22
N LYS A 93 -12.91 39.51 16.62
CA LYS A 93 -13.38 40.62 15.77
C LYS A 93 -12.43 40.90 14.59
N LEU A 94 -11.60 39.97 14.20
CA LEU A 94 -10.64 40.09 13.11
C LEU A 94 -11.33 40.21 11.75
N LEU A 95 -12.59 39.78 11.65
CA LEU A 95 -13.42 39.85 10.47
C LEU A 95 -14.36 41.08 10.46
N GLN A 96 -14.18 42.02 11.40
CA GLN A 96 -14.93 43.28 11.36
C GLN A 96 -14.56 44.09 10.13
N GLY A 97 -15.55 44.37 9.28
CA GLY A 97 -15.35 45.11 8.04
C GLY A 97 -15.32 44.24 6.79
N ILE A 98 -15.31 42.91 6.91
CA ILE A 98 -15.49 42.00 5.79
C ILE A 98 -16.99 41.90 5.48
N ASN A 99 -17.36 42.01 4.22
CA ASN A 99 -18.76 41.86 3.82
C ASN A 99 -19.23 40.40 3.98
N GLN A 100 -20.53 40.18 4.12
CA GLN A 100 -21.10 38.85 4.34
C GLN A 100 -20.75 37.84 3.23
N LEU A 101 -20.51 38.30 2.02
CA LEU A 101 -20.17 37.46 0.89
C LEU A 101 -18.72 36.92 1.01
N GLU A 102 -17.78 37.77 1.44
CA GLU A 102 -16.39 37.38 1.72
C GLU A 102 -16.31 36.43 2.92
N LEU A 103 -17.11 36.68 3.96
CA LEU A 103 -17.24 35.80 5.11
C LEU A 103 -17.76 34.40 4.69
N LEU A 104 -18.80 34.36 3.84
CA LEU A 104 -19.36 33.11 3.32
C LEU A 104 -18.33 32.36 2.45
N GLN A 105 -17.51 33.09 1.68
CA GLN A 105 -16.44 32.51 0.87
C GLN A 105 -15.32 31.92 1.73
N ILE A 106 -14.96 32.59 2.83
CA ILE A 106 -14.00 32.07 3.82
C ILE A 106 -14.57 30.82 4.49
N GLN A 107 -15.84 30.84 4.92
CA GLN A 107 -16.52 29.71 5.55
C GLN A 107 -16.62 28.51 4.61
N LEU A 108 -17.04 28.72 3.38
CA LEU A 108 -17.11 27.67 2.36
C LEU A 108 -15.72 27.11 2.04
N GLY A 109 -14.70 27.96 1.95
CA GLY A 109 -13.33 27.54 1.70
C GLY A 109 -12.75 26.67 2.83
N LEU A 110 -13.03 26.99 4.09
CA LEU A 110 -12.60 26.21 5.25
C LEU A 110 -13.41 24.92 5.44
N ALA A 111 -14.74 24.96 5.26
CA ALA A 111 -15.58 23.77 5.25
C ALA A 111 -15.20 22.79 4.15
N PHE A 112 -14.83 23.28 2.96
CA PHE A 112 -14.31 22.46 1.87
C PHE A 112 -12.98 21.78 2.21
N ARG A 113 -12.11 22.45 2.98
CA ARG A 113 -10.83 21.87 3.42
C ARG A 113 -11.02 20.72 4.40
N LEU A 114 -12.07 20.77 5.21
CA LEU A 114 -12.35 19.78 6.25
C LEU A 114 -13.20 18.59 5.76
N HIS A 115 -14.10 18.78 4.79
CA HIS A 115 -15.10 17.77 4.41
C HIS A 115 -14.96 17.20 2.99
N TYR A 116 -14.34 17.91 2.05
CA TYR A 116 -14.29 17.48 0.64
C TYR A 116 -12.86 17.45 0.10
N GLY A 117 -12.27 16.27 0.09
CA GLY A 117 -10.92 16.07 -0.46
C GLY A 117 -10.78 16.48 -1.93
N ALA A 118 -9.59 16.98 -2.23
CA ALA A 118 -8.83 17.04 -3.48
C ALA A 118 -9.42 17.73 -4.74
N LEU A 119 -10.70 17.67 -5.09
CA LEU A 119 -11.16 18.02 -6.45
C LEU A 119 -11.37 19.50 -6.76
N ARG A 120 -11.33 20.40 -5.77
CA ARG A 120 -11.45 21.87 -5.96
C ARG A 120 -10.52 22.68 -5.02
N LYS A 121 -9.43 22.10 -4.60
CA LYS A 121 -8.50 22.70 -3.61
C LYS A 121 -7.90 24.03 -4.05
N GLU A 122 -7.48 24.15 -5.29
CA GLU A 122 -6.76 25.35 -5.78
C GLU A 122 -7.59 26.61 -5.76
N ASN A 123 -8.86 26.54 -6.18
CA ASN A 123 -9.74 27.71 -6.19
C ASN A 123 -10.15 28.16 -4.78
N ALA A 124 -10.42 27.20 -3.88
CA ALA A 124 -10.76 27.50 -2.50
C ALA A 124 -9.56 28.04 -1.71
N VAL A 125 -8.36 27.50 -1.92
CA VAL A 125 -7.13 27.99 -1.30
C VAL A 125 -6.78 29.41 -1.78
N ASN A 126 -6.92 29.70 -3.07
CA ASN A 126 -6.66 31.04 -3.60
C ASN A 126 -7.66 32.07 -3.07
N MET A 127 -8.94 31.72 -2.95
CA MET A 127 -9.96 32.59 -2.35
C MET A 127 -9.70 32.85 -0.86
N ILE A 128 -9.34 31.84 -0.09
CA ILE A 128 -8.99 31.98 1.33
C ILE A 128 -7.72 32.82 1.49
N THR A 129 -6.73 32.60 0.64
CA THR A 129 -5.45 33.34 0.70
C THR A 129 -5.65 34.81 0.34
N GLN A 130 -6.50 35.11 -0.65
CA GLN A 130 -6.81 36.49 -1.03
C GLN A 130 -7.67 37.20 0.03
N ALA A 131 -8.68 36.53 0.58
CA ALA A 131 -9.48 37.10 1.67
C ALA A 131 -8.67 37.25 2.95
N GLY A 132 -7.82 36.28 3.29
CA GLY A 132 -6.90 36.36 4.42
C GLY A 132 -5.84 37.45 4.26
N ALA A 133 -5.31 37.66 3.06
CA ALA A 133 -4.36 38.75 2.79
C ALA A 133 -5.00 40.12 2.98
N LYS A 134 -6.23 40.31 2.53
CA LYS A 134 -6.97 41.58 2.74
C LYS A 134 -7.25 41.82 4.23
N VAL A 135 -7.54 40.78 5.02
CA VAL A 135 -7.74 40.89 6.47
C VAL A 135 -6.45 41.31 7.16
N VAL A 136 -5.33 40.75 6.74
CA VAL A 136 -3.98 41.09 7.32
C VAL A 136 -3.56 42.53 7.01
N GLU A 137 -3.93 43.08 5.87
CA GLU A 137 -3.65 44.49 5.51
C GLU A 137 -4.40 45.52 6.35
N VAL A 138 -5.53 45.15 6.96
CA VAL A 138 -6.42 46.07 7.71
C VAL A 138 -6.24 45.95 9.22
N LEU A 139 -5.52 44.95 9.70
CA LEU A 139 -5.39 44.67 11.14
C LEU A 139 -4.24 45.44 11.80
N ASP A 140 -4.51 45.94 13.02
CA ASP A 140 -3.48 46.46 13.91
C ASP A 140 -2.47 45.35 14.23
N ALA A 141 -1.18 45.69 14.23
CA ALA A 141 -0.08 44.77 14.49
C ALA A 141 -0.23 44.00 15.81
N SER A 142 -0.78 44.64 16.85
CA SER A 142 -1.02 44.02 18.16
C SER A 142 -2.11 42.94 18.13
N VAL A 143 -3.13 43.15 17.33
CA VAL A 143 -4.24 42.16 17.15
C VAL A 143 -3.75 40.94 16.37
N LEU A 144 -2.92 41.17 15.37
CA LEU A 144 -2.33 40.08 14.59
C LEU A 144 -1.34 39.24 15.42
N GLU A 145 -0.57 39.87 16.31
CA GLU A 145 0.34 39.18 17.21
C GLU A 145 -0.40 38.31 18.24
N ASN A 146 -1.45 38.84 18.85
CA ASN A 146 -2.31 38.08 19.75
C ASN A 146 -2.96 36.87 19.05
N PHE A 147 -3.42 37.06 17.81
CA PHE A 147 -3.98 35.96 17.01
C PHE A 147 -2.95 34.85 16.76
N ARG A 148 -1.74 35.22 16.33
CA ARG A 148 -0.65 34.24 16.08
C ARG A 148 -0.26 33.51 17.35
N ARG A 149 -0.18 34.20 18.47
CA ARG A 149 0.18 33.61 19.76
C ARG A 149 -0.89 32.59 20.20
N ARG A 150 -2.17 32.92 20.11
CA ARG A 150 -3.28 32.02 20.47
C ARG A 150 -3.43 30.85 19.51
N GLN A 151 -3.14 31.06 18.23
CA GLN A 151 -3.10 29.97 17.25
C GLN A 151 -1.94 29.00 17.54
N ALA A 152 -0.78 29.52 17.92
CA ALA A 152 0.34 28.67 18.36
C ALA A 152 0.01 27.93 19.65
N ALA A 153 -0.69 28.57 20.59
CA ALA A 153 -1.15 27.97 21.84
C ALA A 153 -2.11 26.80 21.62
N LEU A 154 -2.94 26.80 20.58
CA LEU A 154 -3.78 25.64 20.20
C LEU A 154 -2.96 24.45 19.69
N GLN A 155 -1.77 24.70 19.15
CA GLN A 155 -0.87 23.62 18.69
C GLN A 155 -0.04 23.04 19.84
N ASP A 156 0.27 23.87 20.83
CA ASP A 156 1.01 23.48 22.03
C ASP A 156 0.43 24.22 23.26
N LEU A 157 -0.52 23.58 23.91
CA LEU A 157 -1.19 24.13 25.11
C LEU A 157 -0.27 24.33 26.31
N THR A 158 0.90 23.69 26.32
CA THR A 158 1.87 23.82 27.40
C THR A 158 2.59 25.16 27.35
N SER A 159 2.75 25.73 26.15
CA SER A 159 3.40 27.03 25.91
C SER A 159 2.49 28.25 26.11
N ALA A 160 1.18 28.04 26.25
CA ALA A 160 0.20 29.11 26.42
C ALA A 160 0.31 29.78 27.78
N ASP A 161 0.22 31.11 27.82
CA ASP A 161 0.09 31.85 29.08
C ASP A 161 -1.31 31.72 29.71
N SER A 162 -1.46 32.13 30.97
CA SER A 162 -2.73 32.00 31.71
C SER A 162 -3.86 32.81 31.07
N ALA A 163 -3.57 33.97 30.50
CA ALA A 163 -4.56 34.84 29.86
C ALA A 163 -5.08 34.24 28.54
N ASP A 164 -4.20 33.68 27.75
CA ASP A 164 -4.56 33.02 26.51
C ASP A 164 -5.35 31.72 26.76
N ARG A 165 -4.95 30.93 27.79
CA ARG A 165 -5.73 29.73 28.19
C ARG A 165 -7.15 30.12 28.67
N HIS A 166 -7.26 31.14 29.48
CA HIS A 166 -8.58 31.60 29.96
C HIS A 166 -9.46 32.03 28.78
N TRP A 167 -8.91 32.82 27.87
CA TRP A 167 -9.62 33.25 26.66
C TRP A 167 -10.03 32.08 25.78
N LEU A 168 -9.13 31.13 25.50
CA LEU A 168 -9.43 29.93 24.71
C LEU A 168 -10.51 29.07 25.35
N ALA A 169 -10.53 28.98 26.69
CA ALA A 169 -11.56 28.27 27.43
C ALA A 169 -12.93 28.98 27.33
N GLU A 170 -12.96 30.31 27.43
CA GLU A 170 -14.19 31.08 27.22
C GLU A 170 -14.78 30.90 25.82
N GLN A 171 -13.93 30.71 24.83
CA GLN A 171 -14.38 30.40 23.47
C GLN A 171 -14.77 28.92 23.28
N GLY A 172 -14.59 28.09 24.29
CA GLY A 172 -14.92 26.66 24.27
C GLY A 172 -13.98 25.86 23.35
N LEU A 173 -12.77 26.35 23.09
CA LEU A 173 -11.76 25.67 22.26
C LEU A 173 -10.90 24.72 23.08
N ILE A 174 -10.72 25.03 24.37
CA ILE A 174 -10.03 24.16 25.33
C ILE A 174 -10.90 24.01 26.60
N MET A 175 -10.65 22.97 27.33
CA MET A 175 -11.26 22.76 28.64
C MET A 175 -10.22 22.20 29.59
N GLN A 176 -10.43 22.40 30.87
CA GLN A 176 -9.60 21.81 31.91
C GLN A 176 -9.90 20.32 32.00
N SER A 177 -8.87 19.48 32.00
CA SER A 177 -9.04 18.05 32.23
C SER A 177 -9.63 17.82 33.61
N GLY A 178 -10.72 17.05 33.67
CA GLY A 178 -11.34 16.66 34.96
C GLY A 178 -10.60 15.53 35.69
N GLU A 179 -9.46 15.09 35.18
CA GLU A 179 -8.66 14.03 35.80
C GLU A 179 -7.81 14.57 36.91
N VAL A 180 -7.84 13.88 38.08
CA VAL A 180 -7.02 14.21 39.24
C VAL A 180 -5.60 13.66 38.99
N ASP A 181 -4.58 14.48 39.19
CA ASP A 181 -3.20 14.04 39.21
C ASP A 181 -2.73 13.73 40.63
N TYR A 182 -1.58 13.09 40.77
CA TYR A 182 -1.08 12.63 42.08
C TYR A 182 0.40 13.00 42.22
N ALA A 183 0.72 13.64 43.37
CA ALA A 183 2.11 13.74 43.83
C ALA A 183 2.43 12.51 44.67
N LEU A 184 3.56 11.89 44.42
CA LEU A 184 3.98 10.67 45.08
C LEU A 184 5.21 10.92 45.98
N ALA A 185 5.16 10.42 47.20
CA ALA A 185 6.32 10.29 48.09
C ALA A 185 6.74 8.80 48.14
N ILE A 186 8.00 8.49 47.80
CA ILE A 186 8.51 7.12 47.69
C ILE A 186 9.35 6.83 48.94
N ALA A 187 8.95 5.78 49.69
CA ALA A 187 9.66 5.37 50.89
C ALA A 187 11.02 4.76 50.57
N PRO A 188 12.05 4.89 51.46
CA PRO A 188 13.36 4.30 51.31
C PRO A 188 13.34 2.78 51.19
N THR A 189 12.31 2.14 51.69
CA THR A 189 12.16 0.67 51.63
C THR A 189 12.10 0.14 50.21
N LEU A 190 11.53 0.90 49.28
CA LEU A 190 11.46 0.53 47.84
C LEU A 190 12.86 0.49 47.21
N GLN A 191 13.84 1.26 47.70
CA GLN A 191 15.22 1.30 47.18
C GLN A 191 15.99 0.00 47.43
N ASN A 192 15.59 -0.77 48.42
CA ASN A 192 16.25 -2.00 48.80
C ASN A 192 15.71 -3.25 48.11
N TRP A 193 14.74 -3.09 47.21
CA TRP A 193 14.22 -4.20 46.43
C TRP A 193 15.24 -4.60 45.33
N ASP A 194 15.74 -5.82 45.37
CA ASP A 194 16.56 -6.35 44.28
C ASP A 194 15.66 -6.81 43.11
N ILE A 195 15.33 -5.89 42.24
CA ILE A 195 14.48 -6.14 41.09
C ILE A 195 15.30 -6.05 39.83
N LYS A 196 15.40 -7.17 39.10
CA LYS A 196 16.02 -7.22 37.77
C LYS A 196 14.98 -6.91 36.67
N PRO A 197 15.37 -6.23 35.59
CA PRO A 197 14.50 -6.06 34.41
C PRO A 197 14.11 -7.43 33.84
N LEU A 198 12.81 -7.60 33.54
CA LEU A 198 12.30 -8.83 32.94
C LEU A 198 12.35 -8.69 31.42
N ILE A 199 13.08 -9.57 30.76
CA ILE A 199 13.19 -9.59 29.32
C ILE A 199 12.55 -10.85 28.72
N THR A 200 12.05 -10.76 27.50
CA THR A 200 11.47 -11.90 26.76
C THR A 200 12.44 -12.55 25.79
N THR A 201 13.51 -11.82 25.39
CA THR A 201 14.45 -12.29 24.37
C THR A 201 15.87 -11.91 24.76
N LEU A 202 16.79 -12.87 24.70
CA LEU A 202 18.22 -12.61 24.80
C LEU A 202 18.75 -12.13 23.46
N THR A 203 19.29 -10.91 23.45
CA THR A 203 19.93 -10.36 22.25
C THR A 203 21.44 -10.68 22.25
N SER A 204 22.05 -10.67 21.05
CA SER A 204 23.51 -10.85 20.93
C SER A 204 24.30 -9.83 21.75
N ASP A 205 23.82 -8.58 21.80
CA ASP A 205 24.49 -7.51 22.56
C ASP A 205 24.46 -7.76 24.07
N LEU A 206 23.36 -8.27 24.60
CA LEU A 206 23.25 -8.66 26.00
C LEU A 206 24.21 -9.80 26.35
N LEU A 207 24.34 -10.77 25.44
CA LEU A 207 25.26 -11.93 25.64
C LEU A 207 26.73 -11.50 25.59
N ILE A 208 27.11 -10.72 24.57
CA ILE A 208 28.50 -10.25 24.37
C ILE A 208 28.93 -9.31 25.48
N SER A 209 28.04 -8.40 25.93
CA SER A 209 28.34 -7.42 26.97
C SER A 209 28.35 -8.03 28.39
N GLY A 210 27.89 -9.26 28.58
CA GLY A 210 27.73 -9.89 29.89
C GLY A 210 26.54 -9.35 30.70
N LYS A 211 25.79 -8.38 30.21
CA LYS A 211 24.66 -7.76 30.92
C LYS A 211 23.44 -8.70 31.10
N TRP A 212 23.47 -9.87 30.50
CA TRP A 212 22.44 -10.88 30.73
C TRP A 212 22.37 -11.37 32.20
N GLN A 213 23.42 -11.12 32.98
CA GLN A 213 23.44 -11.44 34.44
C GLN A 213 22.61 -10.42 35.25
N ASP A 214 22.40 -9.22 34.70
CA ASP A 214 21.66 -8.14 35.36
C ASP A 214 20.16 -8.14 34.98
N VAL A 215 19.72 -9.11 34.22
CA VAL A 215 18.33 -9.24 33.76
C VAL A 215 17.77 -10.60 34.14
N GLU A 216 16.45 -10.71 34.20
CA GLU A 216 15.74 -11.96 34.43
C GLU A 216 14.90 -12.31 33.20
N LEU A 217 14.95 -13.56 32.78
CA LEU A 217 14.11 -14.06 31.68
C LEU A 217 12.68 -14.25 32.16
N LYS A 218 11.72 -13.67 31.44
CA LYS A 218 10.30 -13.90 31.71
C LYS A 218 10.00 -15.41 31.55
N PRO A 219 9.57 -16.10 32.63
CA PRO A 219 9.08 -17.47 32.47
C PRO A 219 7.83 -17.41 31.55
N TYR A 220 7.76 -18.34 30.62
CA TYR A 220 6.56 -18.48 29.79
C TYR A 220 5.88 -19.81 30.11
N ASN A 221 4.58 -19.80 30.11
CA ASN A 221 3.76 -20.97 30.30
C ASN A 221 3.40 -21.54 28.93
N ILE A 222 3.84 -22.79 28.66
CA ILE A 222 3.52 -23.47 27.39
C ILE A 222 2.03 -23.83 27.26
N HIS A 223 1.29 -23.74 28.35
CA HIS A 223 -0.14 -24.03 28.40
C HIS A 223 -1.01 -22.78 28.38
N ASP A 224 -0.42 -21.58 28.23
CA ASP A 224 -1.19 -20.36 28.05
C ASP A 224 -1.95 -20.45 26.72
N ASP A 225 -3.21 -20.13 26.75
CA ASP A 225 -4.04 -20.01 25.57
C ASP A 225 -3.47 -18.87 24.71
N VAL A 226 -2.97 -19.20 23.55
CA VAL A 226 -2.55 -18.24 22.55
C VAL A 226 -3.78 -17.81 21.79
N PRO A 227 -4.04 -16.50 21.64
CA PRO A 227 -5.15 -16.06 20.80
C PRO A 227 -5.03 -16.68 19.40
N ASP A 228 -6.09 -17.31 18.94
CA ASP A 228 -6.17 -17.79 17.56
C ASP A 228 -5.94 -16.61 16.61
N ILE A 229 -4.78 -16.59 15.98
CA ILE A 229 -4.50 -15.59 14.96
C ILE A 229 -5.26 -16.02 13.72
N ALA A 230 -6.32 -15.29 13.40
CA ALA A 230 -7.00 -15.45 12.13
C ALA A 230 -6.05 -15.01 11.00
N TYR A 231 -5.34 -15.97 10.42
CA TYR A 231 -4.51 -15.72 9.24
C TYR A 231 -5.42 -15.43 8.05
N GLY A 232 -5.12 -14.36 7.31
CA GLY A 232 -5.72 -14.14 6.01
C GLY A 232 -5.36 -15.29 5.06
N ARG A 233 -6.29 -15.64 4.15
CA ARG A 233 -6.02 -16.63 3.10
C ARG A 233 -5.88 -15.94 1.76
N ALA A 234 -4.97 -16.43 0.95
CA ALA A 234 -4.88 -16.02 -0.44
C ALA A 234 -6.14 -16.51 -1.20
N THR A 235 -6.69 -15.65 -2.06
CA THR A 235 -7.80 -16.03 -2.94
C THR A 235 -7.37 -17.15 -3.88
N LEU A 236 -8.33 -17.88 -4.44
CA LEU A 236 -8.06 -18.94 -5.43
C LEU A 236 -7.22 -18.40 -6.60
N LEU A 237 -7.53 -17.19 -7.06
CA LEU A 237 -6.77 -16.55 -8.13
C LEU A 237 -5.32 -16.29 -7.72
N THR A 238 -5.08 -15.76 -6.51
CA THR A 238 -3.72 -15.52 -5.98
C THR A 238 -2.94 -16.83 -5.84
N GLN A 239 -3.59 -17.90 -5.37
CA GLN A 239 -2.97 -19.22 -5.27
C GLN A 239 -2.60 -19.77 -6.65
N CYS A 240 -3.48 -19.59 -7.66
CA CYS A 240 -3.23 -19.97 -9.04
C CYS A 240 -2.01 -19.21 -9.60
N ILE A 241 -1.97 -17.88 -9.41
CA ILE A 241 -0.84 -17.04 -9.82
C ILE A 241 0.48 -17.53 -9.21
N GLN A 242 0.48 -17.80 -7.90
CA GLN A 242 1.70 -18.25 -7.23
C GLN A 242 2.13 -19.62 -7.75
N ARG A 243 1.22 -20.55 -7.90
CA ARG A 243 1.52 -21.89 -8.46
C ARG A 243 2.10 -21.81 -9.86
N ILE A 244 1.54 -20.97 -10.74
CA ILE A 244 2.04 -20.78 -12.12
C ILE A 244 3.44 -20.13 -12.08
N ARG A 245 3.65 -19.13 -11.22
CA ARG A 245 4.97 -18.49 -11.03
C ARG A 245 6.03 -19.52 -10.62
N ASP A 246 5.73 -20.36 -9.64
CA ASP A 246 6.66 -21.38 -9.15
C ASP A 246 7.01 -22.40 -10.26
N ILE A 247 6.06 -22.76 -11.11
CA ILE A 247 6.29 -23.64 -12.25
C ILE A 247 7.26 -22.99 -13.24
N PHE A 248 7.05 -21.73 -13.65
CA PHE A 248 7.94 -21.07 -14.61
C PHE A 248 9.34 -20.84 -14.03
N LEU A 249 9.44 -20.45 -12.75
CA LEU A 249 10.75 -20.33 -12.07
C LEU A 249 11.46 -21.68 -12.02
N GLY A 250 10.73 -22.77 -11.72
CA GLY A 250 11.26 -24.13 -11.75
C GLY A 250 11.70 -24.62 -13.12
N MET A 251 11.10 -24.08 -14.20
CA MET A 251 11.50 -24.31 -15.58
C MET A 251 12.70 -23.45 -16.02
N GLY A 252 13.20 -22.56 -15.15
CA GLY A 252 14.33 -21.68 -15.41
C GLY A 252 13.95 -20.45 -16.24
N PHE A 253 12.76 -19.92 -16.08
CA PHE A 253 12.33 -18.66 -16.66
C PHE A 253 12.60 -17.50 -15.70
N ASP A 254 12.94 -16.34 -16.24
CA ASP A 254 13.00 -15.07 -15.53
C ASP A 254 11.65 -14.34 -15.64
N GLU A 255 11.15 -13.83 -14.51
CA GLU A 255 9.92 -13.04 -14.51
C GLU A 255 10.18 -11.64 -15.07
N MET A 256 9.34 -11.21 -16.00
CA MET A 256 9.35 -9.87 -16.57
C MET A 256 8.07 -9.13 -16.24
N SER A 257 8.11 -7.82 -16.22
CA SER A 257 6.96 -6.96 -16.00
C SER A 257 6.86 -5.87 -17.07
N GLY A 258 5.67 -5.31 -17.24
CA GLY A 258 5.42 -4.23 -18.20
C GLY A 258 4.45 -3.19 -17.68
N CYS A 259 4.27 -2.12 -18.44
CA CYS A 259 3.35 -1.03 -18.09
C CYS A 259 1.90 -1.43 -18.41
N ILE A 260 0.96 -0.96 -17.58
CA ILE A 260 -0.49 -1.10 -17.87
C ILE A 260 -0.89 -0.16 -19.01
N VAL A 261 -0.37 1.06 -18.98
CA VAL A 261 -0.55 2.04 -20.06
C VAL A 261 0.58 1.89 -21.06
N GLU A 262 0.24 1.57 -22.29
CA GLU A 262 1.18 1.36 -23.39
C GLU A 262 0.88 2.29 -24.55
N SER A 263 1.85 2.49 -25.45
CA SER A 263 1.58 3.04 -26.77
C SER A 263 1.01 1.96 -27.69
N ALA A 264 0.18 2.36 -28.63
CA ALA A 264 -0.27 1.47 -29.69
C ALA A 264 0.91 0.87 -30.47
N PHE A 265 2.04 1.57 -30.53
CA PHE A 265 3.30 1.07 -31.09
C PHE A 265 3.73 -0.27 -30.46
N TRP A 266 3.89 -0.31 -29.14
CA TRP A 266 4.33 -1.53 -28.46
C TRP A 266 3.24 -2.61 -28.42
N ASN A 267 1.96 -2.21 -28.35
CA ASN A 267 0.86 -3.18 -28.26
C ASN A 267 0.48 -3.79 -29.61
N PHE A 268 0.78 -3.10 -30.74
CA PHE A 268 0.34 -3.52 -32.05
C PHE A 268 1.44 -3.45 -33.12
N ASP A 269 2.07 -2.28 -33.31
CA ASP A 269 2.96 -2.06 -34.45
C ASP A 269 4.19 -2.97 -34.40
N VAL A 270 4.86 -3.07 -33.25
CA VAL A 270 6.01 -3.98 -33.04
C VAL A 270 5.61 -5.44 -33.24
N LEU A 271 4.34 -5.77 -33.00
CA LEU A 271 3.78 -7.10 -33.16
C LEU A 271 3.22 -7.33 -34.58
N PHE A 272 3.69 -6.55 -35.53
CA PHE A 272 3.32 -6.70 -36.94
C PHE A 272 1.79 -6.72 -37.15
N THR A 273 1.03 -5.95 -36.37
CA THR A 273 -0.40 -5.78 -36.51
C THR A 273 -0.68 -4.48 -37.28
N PRO A 274 -1.30 -4.50 -38.48
CA PRO A 274 -1.48 -3.31 -39.31
C PRO A 274 -2.35 -2.25 -38.61
N GLN A 275 -2.21 -0.98 -39.01
CA GLN A 275 -2.89 0.13 -38.34
C GLN A 275 -4.40 0.17 -38.58
N ASP A 276 -4.91 -0.50 -39.59
CA ASP A 276 -6.31 -0.69 -39.90
C ASP A 276 -6.92 -1.99 -39.36
N HIS A 277 -6.16 -2.75 -38.56
CA HIS A 277 -6.63 -4.03 -38.00
C HIS A 277 -7.80 -3.83 -37.04
N PRO A 278 -8.89 -4.62 -37.12
CA PRO A 278 -10.09 -4.49 -36.28
C PRO A 278 -9.81 -4.48 -34.78
N ALA A 279 -8.80 -5.22 -34.30
CA ALA A 279 -8.42 -5.25 -32.87
C ALA A 279 -8.01 -3.88 -32.30
N ARG A 280 -7.72 -2.88 -33.16
CA ARG A 280 -7.43 -1.51 -32.77
C ARG A 280 -8.67 -0.63 -32.64
N GLU A 281 -9.84 -1.14 -32.97
CA GLU A 281 -11.08 -0.38 -32.85
C GLU A 281 -11.41 -0.08 -31.36
N ILE A 282 -12.15 1.01 -31.15
CA ILE A 282 -12.54 1.48 -29.80
C ILE A 282 -13.40 0.43 -29.08
N GLN A 283 -14.13 -0.40 -29.83
CA GLN A 283 -14.95 -1.46 -29.28
C GLN A 283 -14.14 -2.63 -28.69
N ASP A 284 -12.86 -2.78 -29.07
CA ASP A 284 -11.99 -3.87 -28.60
C ASP A 284 -10.84 -3.38 -27.71
N THR A 285 -10.41 -2.13 -27.88
CA THR A 285 -9.27 -1.54 -27.17
C THR A 285 -9.65 -0.28 -26.40
N PHE A 286 -9.22 -0.18 -25.15
CA PHE A 286 -9.38 1.02 -24.32
C PHE A 286 -8.33 2.08 -24.66
N TYR A 287 -8.73 3.16 -25.30
CA TYR A 287 -7.91 4.34 -25.54
C TYR A 287 -8.06 5.35 -24.38
N LEU A 288 -6.95 5.95 -23.96
CA LEU A 288 -6.95 6.92 -22.87
C LEU A 288 -7.33 8.33 -23.38
N ALA A 289 -8.15 9.01 -22.62
CA ALA A 289 -8.47 10.42 -22.87
C ALA A 289 -7.37 11.37 -22.37
N ASN A 290 -6.64 10.96 -21.33
CA ASN A 290 -5.54 11.72 -20.74
C ASN A 290 -4.55 10.77 -20.01
N PRO A 291 -3.28 10.68 -20.42
CA PRO A 291 -2.73 11.27 -21.65
C PRO A 291 -3.30 10.61 -22.92
N ARG A 292 -3.44 11.35 -24.00
CA ARG A 292 -3.89 10.77 -25.30
C ARG A 292 -2.79 10.03 -26.04
N THR A 293 -1.55 10.40 -25.77
CA THR A 293 -0.37 9.85 -26.43
C THR A 293 0.73 9.51 -25.42
N VAL A 294 1.52 8.53 -25.74
CA VAL A 294 2.71 8.11 -24.99
C VAL A 294 3.93 8.27 -25.89
N PRO A 295 5.09 8.70 -25.37
CA PRO A 295 6.31 8.82 -26.15
C PRO A 295 6.66 7.48 -26.80
N LEU A 296 7.04 7.56 -28.09
CA LEU A 296 7.58 6.41 -28.83
C LEU A 296 9.00 6.08 -28.35
N PRO A 297 9.49 4.85 -28.58
CA PRO A 297 10.88 4.50 -28.30
C PRO A 297 11.86 5.26 -29.19
N ASP A 298 13.12 4.84 -29.20
CA ASP A 298 14.12 5.45 -30.05
C ASP A 298 13.73 5.42 -31.54
N ARG A 299 14.17 6.47 -32.27
CA ARG A 299 13.78 6.69 -33.65
C ARG A 299 14.20 5.58 -34.56
N GLN A 300 15.28 4.89 -34.27
CA GLN A 300 15.78 3.81 -35.12
C GLN A 300 14.80 2.64 -35.13
N LEU A 301 14.30 2.23 -33.95
CA LEU A 301 13.33 1.16 -33.86
C LEU A 301 12.02 1.54 -34.54
N VAL A 302 11.54 2.79 -34.32
CA VAL A 302 10.30 3.28 -34.93
C VAL A 302 10.39 3.22 -36.45
N GLU A 303 11.49 3.69 -37.02
CA GLU A 303 11.72 3.70 -38.49
C GLU A 303 11.79 2.30 -39.07
N GLN A 304 12.46 1.36 -38.39
CA GLN A 304 12.54 -0.05 -38.84
C GLN A 304 11.15 -0.70 -38.86
N VAL A 305 10.34 -0.50 -37.79
CA VAL A 305 8.98 -1.05 -37.74
C VAL A 305 8.11 -0.43 -38.84
N LYS A 306 8.18 0.90 -39.04
CA LYS A 306 7.48 1.61 -40.09
C LYS A 306 7.79 1.02 -41.46
N GLN A 307 9.07 0.90 -41.80
CA GLN A 307 9.53 0.36 -43.11
C GLN A 307 8.99 -1.06 -43.35
N ILE A 308 9.01 -1.92 -42.34
CA ILE A 308 8.49 -3.27 -42.45
C ILE A 308 6.97 -3.26 -42.72
N HIS A 309 6.22 -2.42 -42.00
CA HIS A 309 4.77 -2.28 -42.20
C HIS A 309 4.46 -1.79 -43.62
N GLU A 310 5.08 -0.69 -44.07
CA GLU A 310 4.84 -0.12 -45.41
C GLU A 310 5.21 -1.07 -46.52
N GLN A 311 6.31 -1.83 -46.37
CA GLN A 311 6.73 -2.82 -47.36
C GLN A 311 5.79 -4.04 -47.40
N SER A 312 5.29 -4.46 -46.26
CA SER A 312 4.48 -5.69 -46.15
C SER A 312 3.01 -5.49 -46.44
N TYR A 313 2.44 -4.40 -45.99
CA TYR A 313 1.00 -4.11 -46.12
C TYR A 313 0.69 -3.13 -47.25
N GLY A 314 1.64 -2.28 -47.64
CA GLY A 314 1.48 -1.31 -48.72
C GLY A 314 0.71 -0.06 -48.31
N ASP A 315 0.30 0.05 -47.06
CA ASP A 315 -0.43 1.18 -46.49
C ASP A 315 0.51 2.18 -45.79
N GLU A 316 0.09 3.45 -45.70
CA GLU A 316 0.86 4.48 -45.03
C GLU A 316 0.81 4.23 -43.49
N TRP A 317 1.98 4.09 -42.88
CA TRP A 317 2.12 3.99 -41.45
C TRP A 317 2.32 5.38 -40.81
N THR A 318 1.59 5.69 -39.75
CA THR A 318 1.62 7.01 -39.09
C THR A 318 2.08 6.94 -37.63
N GLU A 319 2.96 7.87 -37.23
CA GLU A 319 3.37 8.01 -35.83
C GLU A 319 2.19 8.43 -34.92
N ALA A 320 1.20 9.14 -35.48
CA ALA A 320 0.02 9.59 -34.73
C ALA A 320 -0.79 8.40 -34.21
N GLU A 321 -1.01 7.37 -35.02
CA GLU A 321 -1.67 6.14 -34.60
C GLU A 321 -0.81 5.35 -33.62
N ALA A 322 0.47 5.21 -33.90
CA ALA A 322 1.41 4.46 -33.08
C ALA A 322 1.60 5.04 -31.66
N SER A 323 1.53 6.38 -31.53
CA SER A 323 1.72 7.07 -30.24
C SER A 323 0.48 7.08 -29.35
N LYS A 324 -0.70 6.65 -29.82
CA LYS A 324 -1.92 6.64 -29.01
C LYS A 324 -1.73 5.84 -27.74
N ALA A 325 -2.17 6.42 -26.61
CA ALA A 325 -2.13 5.78 -25.30
C ALA A 325 -3.31 4.83 -25.13
N ILE A 326 -3.02 3.58 -24.77
CA ILE A 326 -4.02 2.54 -24.55
C ILE A 326 -3.78 1.80 -23.23
N LEU A 327 -4.81 1.14 -22.71
CA LEU A 327 -4.61 0.05 -21.77
C LEU A 327 -4.17 -1.18 -22.56
N ARG A 328 -3.11 -1.87 -22.13
CA ARG A 328 -2.58 -3.04 -22.85
C ARG A 328 -3.66 -4.11 -23.03
N ALA A 329 -3.88 -4.55 -24.26
CA ALA A 329 -4.87 -5.58 -24.61
C ALA A 329 -4.34 -7.02 -24.40
N HIS A 330 -3.03 -7.15 -24.25
CA HIS A 330 -2.30 -8.39 -23.96
C HIS A 330 -0.94 -8.07 -23.33
N THR A 331 -0.22 -9.08 -22.85
CA THR A 331 1.07 -8.93 -22.17
C THR A 331 2.28 -8.94 -23.12
N THR A 332 2.06 -9.21 -24.40
CA THR A 332 3.14 -9.30 -25.41
C THR A 332 3.94 -8.00 -25.61
N PRO A 333 3.45 -6.78 -25.30
CA PRO A 333 4.31 -5.59 -25.21
C PRO A 333 5.51 -5.75 -24.26
N SER A 334 5.30 -6.43 -23.13
CA SER A 334 6.39 -6.73 -22.18
C SER A 334 7.44 -7.66 -22.81
N THR A 335 6.98 -8.67 -23.56
CA THR A 335 7.83 -9.57 -24.35
C THR A 335 8.63 -8.81 -25.40
N ALA A 336 7.98 -7.95 -26.19
CA ALA A 336 8.65 -7.16 -27.23
C ALA A 336 9.73 -6.25 -26.64
N ARG A 337 9.44 -5.56 -25.53
CA ARG A 337 10.43 -4.74 -24.80
C ARG A 337 11.59 -5.58 -24.26
N ARG A 338 11.30 -6.77 -23.74
CA ARG A 338 12.33 -7.67 -23.22
C ARG A 338 13.21 -8.19 -24.32
N LEU A 339 12.66 -8.57 -25.47
CA LEU A 339 13.43 -8.99 -26.66
C LEU A 339 14.31 -7.85 -27.19
N TYR A 340 13.78 -6.63 -27.25
CA TYR A 340 14.55 -5.44 -27.64
C TYR A 340 15.74 -5.19 -26.71
N GLN A 341 15.57 -5.40 -25.39
CA GLN A 341 16.66 -5.30 -24.40
C GLN A 341 17.67 -6.45 -24.53
N ALA A 342 17.20 -7.66 -24.81
CA ALA A 342 18.03 -8.85 -24.92
C ALA A 342 18.91 -8.87 -26.20
N LYS A 343 18.51 -8.14 -27.25
CA LYS A 343 19.27 -8.01 -28.51
C LYS A 343 19.78 -9.35 -29.02
N GLY A 344 18.89 -10.33 -29.11
CA GLY A 344 19.22 -11.66 -29.63
C GLY A 344 19.97 -12.59 -28.67
N GLN A 345 20.16 -12.22 -27.40
CA GLN A 345 20.67 -13.14 -26.40
C GLN A 345 19.61 -14.21 -26.09
N ASN A 346 20.06 -15.46 -25.97
CA ASN A 346 19.20 -16.57 -25.62
C ASN A 346 18.63 -16.39 -24.22
N GLY A 347 17.37 -16.72 -24.01
CA GLY A 347 16.71 -16.56 -22.71
C GLY A 347 15.30 -17.13 -22.68
N LYS A 348 14.76 -17.23 -21.47
CA LYS A 348 13.38 -17.66 -21.20
C LYS A 348 12.75 -16.65 -20.26
N TYR A 349 11.63 -16.07 -20.65
CA TYR A 349 10.98 -15.02 -19.87
C TYR A 349 9.49 -15.30 -19.77
N PHE A 350 8.88 -14.92 -18.64
CA PHE A 350 7.42 -14.98 -18.46
C PHE A 350 6.90 -13.76 -17.73
N SER A 351 5.63 -13.49 -17.88
CA SER A 351 4.88 -12.54 -17.02
C SER A 351 3.49 -13.05 -16.73
N ILE A 352 2.93 -12.62 -15.60
CA ILE A 352 1.54 -12.86 -15.21
C ILE A 352 0.96 -11.51 -14.84
N ASP A 353 0.21 -10.93 -15.75
CA ASP A 353 -0.19 -9.53 -15.65
C ASP A 353 -1.62 -9.31 -16.12
N LYS A 354 -2.23 -8.21 -15.63
CA LYS A 354 -3.56 -7.78 -16.05
C LYS A 354 -3.55 -7.23 -17.47
N VAL A 355 -4.58 -7.55 -18.21
CA VAL A 355 -4.87 -7.03 -19.55
C VAL A 355 -6.30 -6.51 -19.61
N PHE A 356 -6.59 -5.63 -20.57
CA PHE A 356 -7.84 -4.89 -20.64
C PHE A 356 -8.40 -4.96 -22.05
N ARG A 357 -9.65 -5.41 -22.18
CA ARG A 357 -10.38 -5.48 -23.44
C ARG A 357 -11.76 -4.93 -23.28
N ASN A 358 -12.20 -4.11 -24.21
CA ASN A 358 -13.52 -3.52 -24.19
C ASN A 358 -14.57 -4.49 -24.74
N GLU A 359 -14.67 -5.63 -24.10
CA GLU A 359 -15.61 -6.70 -24.46
C GLU A 359 -16.89 -6.59 -23.63
N ASN A 360 -17.99 -7.15 -24.14
CA ASN A 360 -19.21 -7.31 -23.35
C ASN A 360 -18.96 -8.30 -22.20
N VAL A 361 -19.19 -7.84 -20.98
CA VAL A 361 -19.03 -8.68 -19.78
C VAL A 361 -20.10 -9.76 -19.77
N ASP A 362 -19.68 -11.00 -19.75
CA ASP A 362 -20.54 -12.17 -19.66
C ASP A 362 -20.00 -13.19 -18.62
N ARG A 363 -20.47 -14.43 -18.71
CA ARG A 363 -20.08 -15.51 -17.81
C ARG A 363 -18.60 -15.89 -17.92
N THR A 364 -17.97 -15.62 -19.06
CA THR A 364 -16.63 -16.07 -19.48
C THR A 364 -15.72 -14.95 -19.92
N HIS A 365 -16.19 -13.71 -19.96
CA HIS A 365 -15.45 -12.54 -20.38
C HIS A 365 -15.59 -11.41 -19.35
N LEU A 366 -14.45 -10.80 -19.03
CA LEU A 366 -14.33 -9.61 -18.20
C LEU A 366 -13.56 -8.54 -18.98
N ALA A 367 -13.86 -7.27 -18.70
CA ALA A 367 -13.09 -6.16 -19.27
C ALA A 367 -11.64 -6.10 -18.77
N GLU A 368 -11.39 -6.68 -17.61
CA GLU A 368 -10.05 -6.82 -16.99
C GLU A 368 -9.85 -8.29 -16.59
N PHE A 369 -8.75 -8.89 -17.01
CA PHE A 369 -8.39 -10.25 -16.65
C PHE A 369 -6.86 -10.42 -16.68
N HIS A 370 -6.34 -11.60 -16.28
CA HIS A 370 -4.90 -11.86 -16.29
C HIS A 370 -4.51 -12.73 -17.48
N GLN A 371 -3.39 -12.38 -18.08
CA GLN A 371 -2.75 -13.18 -19.10
C GLN A 371 -1.39 -13.69 -18.59
N ILE A 372 -1.13 -14.97 -18.84
CA ILE A 372 0.15 -15.61 -18.63
C ILE A 372 0.89 -15.56 -19.96
N GLU A 373 1.94 -14.79 -20.02
CA GLU A 373 2.82 -14.70 -21.18
C GLU A 373 4.06 -15.54 -20.94
N GLY A 374 4.56 -16.20 -21.97
CA GLY A 374 5.85 -16.85 -21.93
C GLY A 374 6.54 -16.75 -23.27
N VAL A 375 7.85 -16.59 -23.23
CA VAL A 375 8.70 -16.50 -24.43
C VAL A 375 10.03 -17.20 -24.22
N VAL A 376 10.48 -17.95 -25.22
CA VAL A 376 11.81 -18.54 -25.27
C VAL A 376 12.48 -18.09 -26.56
N ILE A 377 13.65 -17.49 -26.45
CA ILE A 377 14.52 -17.12 -27.58
C ILE A 377 15.74 -18.04 -27.62
N GLY A 378 16.03 -18.58 -28.78
CA GLY A 378 17.13 -19.52 -28.99
C GLY A 378 17.47 -19.69 -30.49
N GLU A 379 18.27 -20.70 -30.83
CA GLU A 379 18.75 -20.86 -32.20
C GLU A 379 17.95 -21.86 -33.04
N LEU A 380 17.42 -22.90 -32.40
CA LEU A 380 16.77 -24.02 -33.11
C LEU A 380 15.45 -24.40 -32.43
N LEU A 381 14.62 -23.41 -32.15
CA LEU A 381 13.29 -23.65 -31.59
C LEU A 381 12.29 -23.95 -32.70
N SER A 382 11.37 -24.86 -32.42
CA SER A 382 10.37 -25.34 -33.38
C SER A 382 9.00 -25.49 -32.73
N VAL A 383 7.98 -25.74 -33.54
CA VAL A 383 6.63 -26.10 -33.05
C VAL A 383 6.68 -27.28 -32.07
N ARG A 384 7.55 -28.27 -32.32
CA ARG A 384 7.71 -29.40 -31.39
C ARG A 384 8.23 -28.93 -30.03
N THR A 385 9.19 -28.00 -30.03
CA THR A 385 9.74 -27.41 -28.79
C THR A 385 8.64 -26.64 -28.03
N LEU A 386 7.86 -25.83 -28.74
CA LEU A 386 6.72 -25.09 -28.19
C LEU A 386 5.71 -26.03 -27.52
N ILE A 387 5.27 -27.06 -28.26
CA ILE A 387 4.35 -28.08 -27.72
C ILE A 387 4.93 -28.76 -26.47
N GLY A 388 6.23 -29.06 -26.48
CA GLY A 388 6.91 -29.64 -25.30
C GLY A 388 6.87 -28.75 -24.08
N TYR A 389 7.17 -27.45 -24.22
CA TYR A 389 7.09 -26.48 -23.10
C TYR A 389 5.66 -26.37 -22.56
N LEU A 390 4.67 -26.23 -23.44
CA LEU A 390 3.27 -26.10 -23.03
C LEU A 390 2.73 -27.40 -22.41
N THR A 391 3.07 -28.54 -22.96
CA THR A 391 2.67 -29.84 -22.37
C THR A 391 3.24 -29.98 -20.97
N TYR A 392 4.53 -29.74 -20.79
CA TYR A 392 5.15 -29.80 -19.46
C TYR A 392 4.52 -28.82 -18.48
N PHE A 393 4.28 -27.57 -18.88
CA PHE A 393 3.63 -26.55 -18.05
C PHE A 393 2.24 -27.00 -17.59
N TYR A 394 1.41 -27.49 -18.50
CA TYR A 394 0.05 -27.93 -18.16
C TYR A 394 0.04 -29.24 -17.34
N GLU A 395 0.98 -30.15 -17.56
CA GLU A 395 1.16 -31.33 -16.73
C GLU A 395 1.49 -30.97 -15.26
N GLN A 396 2.35 -29.96 -15.04
CA GLN A 396 2.66 -29.47 -13.68
C GLN A 396 1.42 -28.84 -13.00
N LEU A 397 0.48 -28.31 -13.77
CA LEU A 397 -0.82 -27.84 -13.26
C LEU A 397 -1.82 -28.96 -13.02
N GLY A 398 -1.54 -30.18 -13.51
CA GLY A 398 -2.40 -31.36 -13.34
C GLY A 398 -3.32 -31.66 -14.55
N PHE A 399 -3.14 -30.98 -15.68
CA PHE A 399 -3.88 -31.26 -16.90
C PHE A 399 -3.26 -32.46 -17.62
N GLN A 400 -4.07 -33.47 -17.93
CA GLN A 400 -3.61 -34.71 -18.54
C GLN A 400 -3.82 -34.77 -20.05
N GLN A 401 -4.72 -33.97 -20.59
CA GLN A 401 -5.09 -34.04 -22.00
C GLN A 401 -5.10 -32.64 -22.63
N LEU A 402 -4.21 -32.44 -23.58
CA LEU A 402 -4.10 -31.23 -24.38
C LEU A 402 -4.36 -31.52 -25.86
N LYS A 403 -4.86 -30.52 -26.56
CA LYS A 403 -4.95 -30.48 -28.03
C LYS A 403 -4.38 -29.16 -28.54
N PHE A 404 -3.68 -29.26 -29.65
CA PHE A 404 -3.14 -28.10 -30.35
C PHE A 404 -3.81 -28.04 -31.74
N LYS A 405 -4.30 -26.85 -32.06
CA LYS A 405 -5.00 -26.62 -33.32
C LYS A 405 -4.35 -25.45 -34.05
N PRO A 406 -4.08 -25.55 -35.35
CA PRO A 406 -3.56 -24.41 -36.12
C PRO A 406 -4.55 -23.24 -36.06
N THR A 407 -4.01 -22.04 -35.94
CA THR A 407 -4.75 -20.78 -35.93
C THR A 407 -3.94 -19.69 -36.64
N TYR A 408 -4.43 -18.45 -36.58
CA TYR A 408 -3.75 -17.29 -37.13
C TYR A 408 -3.60 -16.19 -36.09
N ASN A 409 -2.39 -15.63 -35.98
CA ASN A 409 -2.11 -14.38 -35.31
C ASN A 409 -1.16 -13.56 -36.18
N PRO A 410 -1.26 -12.22 -36.22
CA PRO A 410 -0.44 -11.39 -37.10
C PRO A 410 1.08 -11.57 -36.89
N TYR A 411 1.50 -11.80 -35.65
CA TYR A 411 2.91 -11.82 -35.22
C TYR A 411 3.50 -13.21 -35.06
N THR A 412 2.76 -14.28 -35.32
CA THR A 412 3.27 -15.66 -35.24
C THR A 412 3.01 -16.45 -36.50
N GLU A 413 3.99 -17.28 -36.88
CA GLU A 413 3.88 -18.26 -38.00
C GLU A 413 4.84 -19.41 -37.76
N PRO A 414 4.35 -20.64 -37.55
CA PRO A 414 2.94 -21.02 -37.40
C PRO A 414 2.37 -20.61 -36.04
N SER A 415 1.04 -20.46 -36.00
CA SER A 415 0.26 -20.15 -34.78
C SER A 415 -0.56 -21.36 -34.36
N LEU A 416 -0.72 -21.56 -33.06
CA LEU A 416 -1.45 -22.66 -32.46
C LEU A 416 -2.39 -22.18 -31.33
N GLU A 417 -3.63 -22.62 -31.35
CA GLU A 417 -4.52 -22.59 -30.20
C GLU A 417 -4.25 -23.79 -29.29
N VAL A 418 -4.33 -23.57 -27.99
CA VAL A 418 -4.16 -24.60 -26.96
C VAL A 418 -5.48 -24.88 -26.29
N TYR A 419 -5.86 -26.16 -26.23
CA TYR A 419 -7.07 -26.63 -25.60
C TYR A 419 -6.74 -27.63 -24.49
N ALA A 420 -7.32 -27.44 -23.32
CA ALA A 420 -7.24 -28.37 -22.20
C ALA A 420 -8.58 -29.07 -21.99
N TYR A 421 -8.53 -30.36 -21.70
CA TYR A 421 -9.75 -31.14 -21.39
C TYR A 421 -10.28 -30.79 -20.01
N HIS A 422 -11.56 -30.48 -19.96
CA HIS A 422 -12.30 -30.18 -18.72
C HIS A 422 -13.21 -31.38 -18.37
N PRO A 423 -12.83 -32.22 -17.37
CA PRO A 423 -13.56 -33.46 -17.06
C PRO A 423 -15.04 -33.25 -16.70
N PRO A 424 -15.41 -32.23 -15.86
CA PRO A 424 -16.80 -32.01 -15.50
C PRO A 424 -17.72 -31.76 -16.70
N SER A 425 -17.28 -30.95 -17.67
CA SER A 425 -18.08 -30.67 -18.87
C SER A 425 -17.85 -31.64 -20.01
N GLN A 426 -16.90 -32.58 -19.90
CA GLN A 426 -16.47 -33.52 -20.94
C GLN A 426 -16.10 -32.84 -22.28
N LYS A 427 -15.53 -31.61 -22.20
CA LYS A 427 -15.18 -30.80 -23.37
C LYS A 427 -13.75 -30.32 -23.30
N TYR A 428 -13.19 -30.01 -24.46
CA TYR A 428 -11.96 -29.27 -24.59
C TYR A 428 -12.27 -27.78 -24.58
N LEU A 429 -11.67 -27.04 -23.64
CA LEU A 429 -11.78 -25.60 -23.54
C LEU A 429 -10.50 -24.95 -24.02
N GLU A 430 -10.62 -23.88 -24.80
CA GLU A 430 -9.49 -23.07 -25.20
C GLU A 430 -8.89 -22.40 -23.97
N VAL A 431 -7.57 -22.53 -23.79
CA VAL A 431 -6.84 -21.98 -22.66
C VAL A 431 -5.76 -21.01 -23.07
N GLY A 432 -5.53 -20.81 -24.38
CA GLY A 432 -4.61 -19.80 -24.89
C GLY A 432 -4.16 -20.01 -26.31
N ASN A 433 -3.34 -19.08 -26.77
CA ASN A 433 -2.71 -19.05 -28.08
C ASN A 433 -1.20 -19.10 -27.94
N SER A 434 -0.54 -19.60 -28.99
CA SER A 434 0.92 -19.74 -29.01
C SER A 434 1.43 -19.77 -30.46
N GLY A 435 2.73 -19.63 -30.62
CA GLY A 435 3.34 -19.72 -31.97
C GLY A 435 4.82 -19.41 -31.97
N LEU A 436 5.37 -19.38 -33.16
CA LEU A 436 6.73 -18.88 -33.45
C LEU A 436 6.59 -17.44 -33.93
N PHE A 437 7.37 -16.54 -33.32
CA PHE A 437 7.40 -15.15 -33.78
C PHE A 437 7.97 -15.02 -35.18
N ARG A 438 7.35 -14.16 -35.96
CA ARG A 438 7.72 -13.88 -37.34
C ARG A 438 9.01 -13.06 -37.42
N PRO A 439 9.81 -13.21 -38.51
CA PRO A 439 10.97 -12.38 -38.73
C PRO A 439 10.68 -10.89 -38.73
N GLU A 440 9.54 -10.47 -39.29
CA GLU A 440 9.07 -9.08 -39.35
C GLU A 440 8.95 -8.42 -37.97
N MET A 441 8.65 -9.23 -36.95
CA MET A 441 8.64 -8.77 -35.53
C MET A 441 10.07 -8.84 -34.95
N LEU A 442 10.83 -9.89 -35.20
CA LEU A 442 12.12 -10.16 -34.56
C LEU A 442 13.25 -9.26 -35.04
N GLU A 443 13.28 -8.92 -36.34
CA GLU A 443 14.36 -8.14 -36.95
C GLU A 443 14.49 -6.75 -36.36
N PRO A 444 13.41 -5.93 -36.22
CA PRO A 444 13.50 -4.62 -35.57
C PRO A 444 13.94 -4.69 -34.11
N LEU A 445 13.58 -5.77 -33.41
CA LEU A 445 13.95 -5.99 -32.01
C LEU A 445 15.39 -6.43 -31.82
N GLY A 446 16.18 -6.55 -32.92
CA GLY A 446 17.57 -7.00 -32.87
C GLY A 446 17.71 -8.51 -32.61
N CYS A 447 16.65 -9.27 -32.86
CA CYS A 447 16.57 -10.72 -32.69
C CYS A 447 16.54 -11.48 -34.02
N GLY A 448 16.89 -10.81 -35.13
CA GLY A 448 16.97 -11.44 -36.47
C GLY A 448 17.89 -12.67 -36.47
N GLY A 449 17.47 -13.72 -37.19
CA GLY A 449 18.19 -14.99 -37.26
C GLY A 449 18.02 -15.91 -36.05
N LYS A 450 17.28 -15.49 -34.99
CA LYS A 450 16.89 -16.34 -33.86
C LYS A 450 15.52 -16.97 -34.08
N SER A 451 15.31 -18.16 -33.51
CA SER A 451 13.99 -18.73 -33.37
C SER A 451 13.40 -18.31 -32.04
N THR A 452 12.14 -17.89 -32.04
CA THR A 452 11.46 -17.47 -30.82
C THR A 452 10.08 -18.10 -30.75
N ILE A 453 9.81 -18.86 -29.67
CA ILE A 453 8.51 -19.43 -29.39
C ILE A 453 7.85 -18.64 -28.25
N ALA A 454 6.56 -18.39 -28.38
CA ALA A 454 5.82 -17.62 -27.39
C ALA A 454 4.39 -18.15 -27.21
N TRP A 455 3.78 -17.80 -26.10
CA TRP A 455 2.41 -18.11 -25.78
C TRP A 455 1.77 -17.06 -24.90
N GLY A 456 0.46 -16.87 -25.04
CA GLY A 456 -0.40 -16.06 -24.18
C GLY A 456 -1.60 -16.93 -23.73
N LEU A 457 -1.71 -17.16 -22.42
CA LEU A 457 -2.73 -18.04 -21.83
C LEU A 457 -3.64 -17.24 -20.89
N GLY A 458 -4.95 -17.52 -20.91
CA GLY A 458 -5.91 -16.89 -20.01
C GLY A 458 -5.84 -17.52 -18.61
N LEU A 459 -5.39 -16.77 -17.61
CA LEU A 459 -5.18 -17.27 -16.25
C LEU A 459 -6.51 -17.68 -15.59
N GLU A 460 -7.52 -16.85 -15.69
CA GLU A 460 -8.82 -17.11 -15.08
C GLU A 460 -9.49 -18.38 -15.64
N ARG A 461 -9.33 -18.67 -16.94
CA ARG A 461 -9.83 -19.93 -17.53
C ARG A 461 -9.12 -21.15 -16.96
N ILE A 462 -7.81 -21.06 -16.77
CA ILE A 462 -7.03 -22.10 -16.11
C ILE A 462 -7.50 -22.27 -14.66
N ALA A 463 -7.67 -21.19 -13.92
CA ALA A 463 -8.14 -21.20 -12.54
C ALA A 463 -9.56 -21.79 -12.42
N MET A 464 -10.47 -21.43 -13.33
CA MET A 464 -11.83 -22.01 -13.37
C MET A 464 -11.78 -23.55 -13.50
N ILE A 465 -10.92 -24.06 -14.37
CA ILE A 465 -10.80 -25.51 -14.59
C ILE A 465 -10.12 -26.17 -13.36
N LEU A 466 -9.10 -25.56 -12.79
CA LEU A 466 -8.34 -26.11 -11.64
C LEU A 466 -9.18 -26.18 -10.37
N TYR A 467 -10.03 -25.20 -10.15
CA TYR A 467 -10.80 -25.05 -8.90
C TYR A 467 -12.30 -25.36 -9.09
N ASP A 468 -12.70 -25.85 -10.26
CA ASP A 468 -14.09 -26.18 -10.61
C ASP A 468 -15.06 -25.01 -10.36
N VAL A 469 -14.68 -23.82 -10.83
CA VAL A 469 -15.46 -22.59 -10.67
C VAL A 469 -16.25 -22.30 -11.94
N ASP A 470 -17.56 -22.23 -11.83
CA ASP A 470 -18.47 -22.10 -12.97
C ASP A 470 -18.49 -20.73 -13.66
N LYS A 471 -18.15 -19.65 -12.93
CA LYS A 471 -18.26 -18.27 -13.42
C LYS A 471 -16.98 -17.49 -13.09
N LEU A 472 -16.48 -16.72 -14.05
CA LEU A 472 -15.34 -15.83 -13.87
C LEU A 472 -15.53 -14.83 -12.71
N SER A 473 -16.74 -14.27 -12.58
CA SER A 473 -17.08 -13.34 -11.51
C SER A 473 -16.88 -13.94 -10.10
N ASN A 474 -16.94 -15.26 -9.95
CA ASN A 474 -16.71 -15.92 -8.67
C ASN A 474 -15.23 -15.96 -8.26
N LEU A 475 -14.30 -15.91 -9.23
CA LEU A 475 -12.86 -15.83 -8.95
C LEU A 475 -12.41 -14.44 -8.47
N VAL A 476 -13.09 -13.39 -8.94
CA VAL A 476 -12.72 -11.99 -8.71
C VAL A 476 -13.74 -11.24 -7.85
N GLY A 477 -14.84 -11.89 -7.48
CA GLY A 477 -15.94 -11.31 -6.70
C GLY A 477 -15.59 -11.14 -5.20
N PRO A 478 -16.43 -10.39 -4.48
CA PRO A 478 -16.23 -10.12 -3.06
C PRO A 478 -16.69 -11.27 -2.14
N ASP A 479 -17.20 -12.37 -2.68
CA ASP A 479 -17.70 -13.50 -1.88
C ASP A 479 -16.56 -14.34 -1.34
N ILE A 480 -16.23 -14.11 -0.06
CA ILE A 480 -15.15 -14.82 0.63
C ILE A 480 -15.48 -16.30 0.92
N SER A 481 -16.75 -16.71 0.87
CA SER A 481 -17.15 -18.11 1.11
C SER A 481 -16.60 -19.05 0.04
N LEU A 482 -16.41 -18.56 -1.18
CA LEU A 482 -15.83 -19.30 -2.30
C LEU A 482 -14.31 -19.55 -2.13
N HIS A 483 -13.66 -18.84 -1.19
CA HIS A 483 -12.25 -18.98 -0.90
C HIS A 483 -11.97 -19.75 0.39
N SER A 484 -13.03 -20.27 1.03
CA SER A 484 -12.95 -21.18 2.18
C SER A 484 -12.69 -22.63 1.70
N PRO A 485 -11.97 -23.46 2.50
CA PRO A 485 -11.71 -24.84 2.16
C PRO A 485 -13.01 -25.65 2.10
#